data_ed1cbf534172851fff7d5ecd91f5f971
#
_entry.id   ed1cbf534172851fff7d5ecd91f5f971
#
_cell.length_a   1.000
_cell.length_b   1.000
_cell.length_c   1.000
_cell.angle_alpha   90.00
_cell.angle_beta   90.00
_cell.angle_gamma   90.00
#
_symmetry.space_group_name_H-M   'P 1'
#
loop_
_entity.id
_entity.type
_entity.pdbx_description
1 polymer ?
#
loop_
_entity_poly.entity_id
_entity_poly.type
_entity_poly.pdbx_seq_one_letter_code
_entity_poly.pdbx_strand_id
1 'polypeptide(L)'
;YYTSELVSMDLNGKNVQKQVLGAPLAFTKVGKGDMYFHDATICFQNWQSCATCHPNDARMDGLNWDLLNDGMGNPKNTKTLLLSHQTPPCMATGIRKNAEVAVRSGVKYILFMEGEDEIYESIDEYLKSLKPLPSPYLQNGKLSAKAKRGKKIFEENCASCHSGQYYTDQKQYKVDWTTGPDKGLPMDVPALNECWRICMTVVAIR
;
A
#
# COMPACT_ATOMS: atom_id res chain seq x y z
N TYR A 1 8.52 19.61 3.56
CA TYR A 1 9.46 18.49 3.74
C TYR A 1 10.48 18.46 2.59
N TYR A 2 10.04 18.34 1.34
CA TYR A 2 10.95 18.20 0.17
C TYR A 2 11.72 19.47 -0.19
N THR A 3 11.26 20.64 0.23
CA THR A 3 11.93 21.93 -0.03
C THR A 3 12.92 22.34 1.04
N SER A 4 13.04 21.58 2.14
CA SER A 4 13.79 21.96 3.34
C SER A 4 13.37 23.32 3.91
N GLU A 5 12.10 23.69 3.75
CA GLU A 5 11.52 24.94 4.25
C GLU A 5 10.44 24.65 5.30
N LEU A 6 10.37 25.49 6.32
CA LEU A 6 9.22 25.61 7.19
C LEU A 6 8.39 26.80 6.71
N VAL A 7 7.11 26.55 6.47
CA VAL A 7 6.16 27.61 6.08
C VAL A 7 5.18 27.82 7.23
N SER A 8 5.06 29.05 7.71
CA SER A 8 4.02 29.46 8.63
C SER A 8 3.09 30.47 7.96
N MET A 9 1.80 30.38 8.25
CA MET A 9 0.79 31.30 7.72
C MET A 9 -0.40 31.37 8.68
N ASP A 10 -1.19 32.41 8.54
CA ASP A 10 -2.48 32.50 9.23
C ASP A 10 -3.47 31.48 8.67
N LEU A 11 -4.50 31.12 9.43
CA LEU A 11 -5.55 30.18 8.99
C LEU A 11 -6.33 30.64 7.74
N ASN A 12 -6.26 31.91 7.40
CA ASN A 12 -6.84 32.50 6.19
C ASN A 12 -5.86 32.51 4.99
N GLY A 13 -4.70 31.88 5.11
CA GLY A 13 -3.67 31.81 4.08
C GLY A 13 -2.84 33.11 3.91
N LYS A 14 -2.97 34.08 4.82
CA LYS A 14 -2.18 35.32 4.80
C LYS A 14 -0.95 35.23 5.69
N ASN A 15 -0.10 36.28 5.62
CA ASN A 15 1.12 36.38 6.42
C ASN A 15 2.06 35.17 6.28
N VAL A 16 2.22 34.73 5.03
CA VAL A 16 3.09 33.59 4.71
C VAL A 16 4.54 33.96 5.02
N GLN A 17 5.16 33.22 5.93
CA GLN A 17 6.59 33.30 6.22
C GLN A 17 7.25 31.99 5.87
N LYS A 18 8.43 32.05 5.26
CA LYS A 18 9.25 30.89 4.90
C LYS A 18 10.58 30.96 5.64
N GLN A 19 10.94 29.88 6.30
CA GLN A 19 12.22 29.71 6.94
C GLN A 19 12.94 28.52 6.35
N VAL A 20 14.11 28.75 5.76
CA VAL A 20 14.97 27.68 5.27
C VAL A 20 15.57 26.95 6.46
N LEU A 21 15.40 25.62 6.53
CA LEU A 21 15.89 24.78 7.63
C LEU A 21 17.29 24.22 7.38
N GLY A 22 17.78 24.29 6.16
CA GLY A 22 19.09 23.80 5.76
C GLY A 22 19.29 23.83 4.25
N ALA A 23 20.44 23.32 3.79
CA ALA A 23 20.66 23.15 2.36
C ALA A 23 19.59 22.22 1.75
N PRO A 24 19.16 22.45 0.50
CA PRO A 24 18.27 21.53 -0.19
C PRO A 24 18.87 20.11 -0.18
N LEU A 25 18.03 19.13 0.21
CA LEU A 25 18.45 17.73 0.20
C LEU A 25 18.66 17.29 -1.26
N ALA A 26 19.82 16.70 -1.55
CA ALA A 26 20.00 15.96 -2.79
C ALA A 26 19.07 14.73 -2.73
N PHE A 27 18.06 14.68 -3.59
CA PHE A 27 17.15 13.55 -3.62
C PHE A 27 17.88 12.29 -4.09
N THR A 28 17.94 11.30 -3.21
CA THR A 28 18.23 9.93 -3.61
C THR A 28 17.06 9.39 -4.45
N LYS A 29 17.25 8.30 -5.17
CA LYS A 29 16.16 7.66 -5.92
C LYS A 29 14.98 7.29 -5.02
N VAL A 30 15.25 6.83 -3.79
CA VAL A 30 14.23 6.58 -2.76
C VAL A 30 13.49 7.86 -2.36
N GLY A 31 14.21 8.97 -2.14
CA GLY A 31 13.59 10.26 -1.78
C GLY A 31 12.75 10.85 -2.91
N LYS A 32 13.18 10.68 -4.18
CA LYS A 32 12.34 11.02 -5.33
C LYS A 32 11.08 10.15 -5.40
N GLY A 33 11.22 8.85 -5.14
CA GLY A 33 10.09 7.93 -5.12
C GLY A 33 9.07 8.25 -4.04
N ASP A 34 9.53 8.62 -2.84
CA ASP A 34 8.67 9.12 -1.77
C ASP A 34 7.92 10.39 -2.21
N MET A 35 8.62 11.33 -2.84
CA MET A 35 7.99 12.55 -3.39
C MET A 35 6.92 12.20 -4.42
N TYR A 36 7.24 11.42 -5.46
CA TYR A 36 6.29 11.05 -6.50
C TYR A 36 5.10 10.25 -5.95
N PHE A 37 5.31 9.43 -4.95
CA PHE A 37 4.25 8.65 -4.31
C PHE A 37 3.20 9.53 -3.64
N HIS A 38 3.60 10.71 -3.15
CA HIS A 38 2.73 11.69 -2.48
C HIS A 38 2.30 12.85 -3.39
N ASP A 39 2.83 12.94 -4.61
CA ASP A 39 2.60 14.06 -5.51
C ASP A 39 1.38 13.81 -6.42
N ALA A 40 0.35 14.64 -6.28
CA ALA A 40 -0.83 14.58 -7.13
C ALA A 40 -0.57 15.15 -8.55
N THR A 41 0.56 15.82 -8.80
CA THR A 41 0.86 16.34 -10.14
C THR A 41 1.11 15.25 -11.18
N ILE A 42 1.42 14.03 -10.76
CA ILE A 42 1.48 12.84 -11.61
C ILE A 42 0.12 12.15 -11.80
N CYS A 43 -0.97 12.85 -11.54
CA CYS A 43 -2.33 12.37 -11.74
C CYS A 43 -3.10 13.32 -12.64
N PHE A 44 -3.94 12.78 -13.51
CA PHE A 44 -4.85 13.58 -14.31
C PHE A 44 -5.66 14.53 -13.42
N GLN A 45 -5.67 15.81 -13.76
CA GLN A 45 -6.30 16.91 -12.99
C GLN A 45 -5.82 17.04 -11.52
N ASN A 46 -4.72 16.43 -11.15
CA ASN A 46 -4.10 16.53 -9.81
C ASN A 46 -5.03 16.16 -8.63
N TRP A 47 -5.99 15.26 -8.84
CA TRP A 47 -7.02 14.98 -7.85
C TRP A 47 -6.64 13.94 -6.80
N GLN A 48 -5.63 13.11 -7.07
CA GLN A 48 -5.14 12.10 -6.13
C GLN A 48 -3.66 11.76 -6.35
N SER A 49 -3.06 11.13 -5.36
CA SER A 49 -1.73 10.50 -5.44
C SER A 49 -1.82 9.04 -5.02
N CYS A 50 -0.74 8.28 -5.14
CA CYS A 50 -0.69 6.92 -4.61
C CYS A 50 -1.01 6.89 -3.11
N ALA A 51 -0.51 7.87 -2.35
CA ALA A 51 -0.73 7.99 -0.91
C ALA A 51 -2.20 8.27 -0.54
N THR A 52 -3.06 8.67 -1.48
CA THR A 52 -4.50 8.87 -1.22
C THR A 52 -5.18 7.57 -0.81
N CYS A 53 -4.87 6.46 -1.51
CA CYS A 53 -5.40 5.13 -1.19
C CYS A 53 -4.42 4.30 -0.34
N HIS A 54 -3.12 4.60 -0.43
CA HIS A 54 -2.05 3.90 0.28
C HIS A 54 -1.31 4.81 1.28
N PRO A 55 -2.01 5.35 2.31
CA PRO A 55 -1.42 6.25 3.30
C PRO A 55 -0.40 5.54 4.21
N ASN A 56 0.23 6.32 5.10
CA ASN A 56 1.11 5.80 6.15
C ASN A 56 2.23 4.91 5.62
N ASP A 57 3.05 5.45 4.72
CA ASP A 57 4.15 4.73 4.04
C ASP A 57 3.62 3.51 3.25
N ALA A 58 2.79 3.78 2.26
CA ALA A 58 2.29 2.81 1.28
C ALA A 58 1.50 1.63 1.88
N ARG A 59 0.79 1.86 2.96
CA ARG A 59 -0.07 0.86 3.59
C ARG A 59 -1.49 0.90 2.98
N MET A 60 -2.51 0.77 3.78
CA MET A 60 -3.89 0.76 3.32
C MET A 60 -4.73 1.78 4.09
N ASP A 61 -5.74 2.34 3.43
CA ASP A 61 -6.72 3.24 4.03
C ASP A 61 -7.91 2.52 4.68
N GLY A 62 -8.06 1.21 4.45
CA GLY A 62 -9.18 0.41 4.93
C GLY A 62 -10.48 0.59 4.17
N LEU A 63 -10.46 1.27 3.03
CA LEU A 63 -11.62 1.54 2.18
C LEU A 63 -11.68 0.60 0.98
N ASN A 64 -12.83 0.55 0.35
CA ASN A 64 -13.04 -0.11 -0.93
C ASN A 64 -13.15 0.94 -2.04
N TRP A 65 -12.39 0.76 -3.09
CA TRP A 65 -12.36 1.64 -4.25
C TRP A 65 -12.77 0.89 -5.51
N ASP A 66 -13.62 1.50 -6.29
CA ASP A 66 -13.94 1.10 -7.66
C ASP A 66 -13.31 2.13 -8.60
N LEU A 67 -12.07 1.85 -9.00
CA LEU A 67 -11.24 2.81 -9.74
C LEU A 67 -11.34 2.67 -11.27
N LEU A 68 -11.93 1.57 -11.73
CA LEU A 68 -12.18 1.37 -13.15
C LEU A 68 -13.58 1.92 -13.47
N ASN A 69 -13.64 3.07 -14.08
CA ASN A 69 -14.91 3.69 -14.51
C ASN A 69 -15.47 2.97 -15.76
N ASP A 70 -15.68 1.65 -15.63
CA ASP A 70 -16.13 0.77 -16.70
C ASP A 70 -17.62 0.44 -16.63
N GLY A 71 -18.33 0.98 -15.64
CA GLY A 71 -19.76 0.76 -15.43
C GLY A 71 -20.11 -0.59 -14.80
N MET A 72 -19.15 -1.43 -14.45
CA MET A 72 -19.44 -2.76 -13.91
C MET A 72 -19.56 -2.83 -12.40
N GLY A 73 -19.04 -1.86 -11.68
CA GLY A 73 -19.05 -1.84 -10.21
C GLY A 73 -18.29 -3.04 -9.61
N ASN A 74 -16.99 -2.88 -9.38
CA ASN A 74 -16.14 -3.94 -8.83
C ASN A 74 -15.21 -3.41 -7.74
N PRO A 75 -15.74 -2.90 -6.62
CA PRO A 75 -14.95 -2.30 -5.57
C PRO A 75 -13.99 -3.31 -4.95
N LYS A 76 -12.75 -2.87 -4.73
CA LYS A 76 -11.69 -3.66 -4.08
C LYS A 76 -11.20 -2.95 -2.83
N ASN A 77 -10.97 -3.73 -1.78
CA ASN A 77 -10.29 -3.23 -0.61
C ASN A 77 -8.84 -2.87 -0.96
N THR A 78 -8.39 -1.71 -0.49
CA THR A 78 -7.01 -1.29 -0.68
C THR A 78 -6.05 -2.29 -0.04
N LYS A 79 -5.14 -2.85 -0.81
CA LYS A 79 -4.05 -3.71 -0.31
C LYS A 79 -2.87 -2.84 0.14
N THR A 80 -2.16 -3.29 1.16
CA THR A 80 -0.85 -2.71 1.48
C THR A 80 0.13 -2.95 0.33
N LEU A 81 0.96 -1.95 0.02
CA LEU A 81 2.08 -2.10 -0.92
C LEU A 81 3.37 -2.53 -0.22
N LEU A 82 3.33 -2.63 1.11
CA LEU A 82 4.46 -3.11 1.89
C LEU A 82 4.86 -4.51 1.45
N LEU A 83 6.13 -4.67 1.12
CA LEU A 83 6.71 -5.93 0.61
C LEU A 83 6.15 -6.42 -0.75
N SER A 84 5.41 -5.58 -1.49
CA SER A 84 4.84 -5.98 -2.78
C SER A 84 5.87 -6.47 -3.80
N HIS A 85 7.09 -5.94 -3.75
CA HIS A 85 8.20 -6.39 -4.61
C HIS A 85 8.76 -7.78 -4.23
N GLN A 86 8.46 -8.26 -3.03
CA GLN A 86 8.88 -9.58 -2.53
C GLN A 86 7.76 -10.62 -2.57
N THR A 87 6.52 -10.20 -2.86
CA THR A 87 5.34 -11.05 -2.79
C THR A 87 4.49 -10.98 -4.07
N PRO A 88 5.08 -11.27 -5.26
CA PRO A 88 4.30 -11.41 -6.49
C PRO A 88 3.37 -12.64 -6.42
N PRO A 89 2.28 -12.65 -7.22
CA PRO A 89 1.79 -11.59 -8.10
C PRO A 89 1.08 -10.47 -7.34
N CYS A 90 0.72 -9.39 -8.04
CA CYS A 90 0.05 -8.23 -7.45
C CYS A 90 -1.41 -8.14 -7.89
N MET A 91 -2.20 -7.34 -7.14
CA MET A 91 -3.65 -7.16 -7.23
C MET A 91 -4.44 -8.34 -6.65
N ALA A 92 -5.76 -8.16 -6.44
CA ALA A 92 -6.61 -9.16 -5.78
C ALA A 92 -6.66 -10.49 -6.54
N THR A 93 -6.65 -10.44 -7.87
CA THR A 93 -6.65 -11.62 -8.74
C THR A 93 -5.27 -11.98 -9.27
N GLY A 94 -4.19 -11.37 -8.74
CA GLY A 94 -2.82 -11.60 -9.22
C GLY A 94 -2.60 -11.26 -10.70
N ILE A 95 -3.41 -10.34 -11.25
CA ILE A 95 -3.37 -10.00 -12.69
C ILE A 95 -2.08 -9.30 -13.13
N ARG A 96 -1.33 -8.75 -12.18
CA ARG A 96 -0.02 -8.12 -12.44
C ARG A 96 1.08 -9.04 -11.95
N LYS A 97 1.99 -9.42 -12.86
CA LYS A 97 3.02 -10.41 -12.57
C LYS A 97 3.97 -10.04 -11.42
N ASN A 98 4.19 -8.74 -11.19
CA ASN A 98 5.06 -8.20 -10.15
C ASN A 98 4.69 -6.75 -9.82
N ALA A 99 5.34 -6.18 -8.80
CA ALA A 99 5.08 -4.83 -8.32
C ALA A 99 5.48 -3.75 -9.34
N GLU A 100 6.56 -3.95 -10.09
CA GLU A 100 6.99 -2.99 -11.12
C GLU A 100 5.90 -2.81 -12.20
N VAL A 101 5.27 -3.91 -12.62
CA VAL A 101 4.13 -3.83 -13.55
C VAL A 101 2.92 -3.19 -12.88
N ALA A 102 2.69 -3.46 -11.59
CA ALA A 102 1.58 -2.88 -10.86
C ALA A 102 1.74 -1.36 -10.67
N VAL A 103 2.94 -0.86 -10.38
CA VAL A 103 3.25 0.58 -10.28
C VAL A 103 2.94 1.29 -11.59
N ARG A 104 3.47 0.79 -12.70
CA ARG A 104 3.19 1.37 -14.04
C ARG A 104 1.71 1.35 -14.38
N SER A 105 1.04 0.25 -14.04
CA SER A 105 -0.41 0.13 -14.25
C SER A 105 -1.20 1.09 -13.36
N GLY A 106 -0.76 1.33 -12.14
CA GLY A 106 -1.36 2.29 -11.22
C GLY A 106 -1.31 3.72 -11.78
N VAL A 107 -0.14 4.14 -12.27
CA VAL A 107 -0.01 5.47 -12.89
C VAL A 107 -0.88 5.57 -14.15
N LYS A 108 -0.84 4.55 -15.00
CA LYS A 108 -1.58 4.58 -16.28
C LYS A 108 -3.09 4.48 -16.13
N TYR A 109 -3.60 3.58 -15.30
CA TYR A 109 -5.03 3.24 -15.25
C TYR A 109 -5.76 3.75 -14.02
N ILE A 110 -5.06 4.23 -13.00
CA ILE A 110 -5.64 4.77 -11.77
C ILE A 110 -5.36 6.27 -11.66
N LEU A 111 -4.14 6.70 -11.97
CA LEU A 111 -3.82 8.12 -12.05
C LEU A 111 -4.09 8.73 -13.44
N PHE A 112 -4.40 7.91 -14.44
CA PHE A 112 -4.71 8.32 -15.82
C PHE A 112 -3.61 9.18 -16.46
N MET A 113 -2.34 8.84 -16.20
CA MET A 113 -1.17 9.53 -16.71
C MET A 113 -0.17 8.52 -17.30
N GLU A 114 0.65 8.99 -18.20
CA GLU A 114 1.85 8.27 -18.63
C GLU A 114 3.06 9.00 -18.03
N GLY A 115 3.83 8.28 -17.23
CA GLY A 115 5.03 8.81 -16.58
C GLY A 115 6.30 8.43 -17.35
N GLU A 116 7.39 9.13 -17.06
CA GLU A 116 8.73 8.74 -17.48
C GLU A 116 9.26 7.57 -16.64
N ASP A 117 10.19 6.79 -17.17
CA ASP A 117 10.76 5.63 -16.48
C ASP A 117 11.38 6.00 -15.14
N GLU A 118 11.96 7.20 -15.01
CA GLU A 118 12.51 7.69 -13.74
C GLU A 118 11.47 7.75 -12.62
N ILE A 119 10.24 8.14 -12.93
CA ILE A 119 9.13 8.20 -11.95
C ILE A 119 8.82 6.80 -11.44
N TYR A 120 8.63 5.86 -12.36
CA TYR A 120 8.31 4.47 -12.01
C TYR A 120 9.39 3.81 -11.19
N GLU A 121 10.64 3.91 -11.66
CA GLU A 121 11.79 3.31 -10.97
C GLU A 121 12.02 3.94 -9.60
N SER A 122 11.80 5.24 -9.45
CA SER A 122 11.92 5.90 -8.16
C SER A 122 10.84 5.45 -7.19
N ILE A 123 9.59 5.31 -7.63
CA ILE A 123 8.51 4.76 -6.81
C ILE A 123 8.82 3.30 -6.41
N ASP A 124 9.34 2.49 -7.34
CA ASP A 124 9.76 1.11 -7.04
C ASP A 124 10.83 1.08 -5.94
N GLU A 125 11.86 1.94 -6.01
CA GLU A 125 12.91 2.02 -4.99
C GLU A 125 12.39 2.51 -3.64
N TYR A 126 11.45 3.46 -3.62
CA TYR A 126 10.78 3.87 -2.40
C TYR A 126 10.03 2.69 -1.77
N LEU A 127 9.20 1.99 -2.53
CA LEU A 127 8.44 0.84 -2.03
C LEU A 127 9.34 -0.29 -1.52
N LYS A 128 10.47 -0.57 -2.21
CA LYS A 128 11.48 -1.54 -1.76
C LYS A 128 12.17 -1.14 -0.46
N SER A 129 12.30 0.16 -0.19
CA SER A 129 12.93 0.68 1.02
C SER A 129 12.10 0.52 2.28
N LEU A 130 10.77 0.36 2.12
CA LEU A 130 9.83 0.26 3.23
C LEU A 130 9.99 -1.07 3.97
N LYS A 131 9.85 -1.00 5.30
CA LYS A 131 9.98 -2.16 6.18
C LYS A 131 8.76 -2.31 7.07
N PRO A 132 8.36 -3.55 7.40
CA PRO A 132 7.33 -3.80 8.39
C PRO A 132 7.71 -3.21 9.75
N LEU A 133 6.73 -2.64 10.42
CA LEU A 133 6.86 -2.21 11.80
C LEU A 133 6.52 -3.36 12.75
N PRO A 134 7.22 -3.49 13.88
CA PRO A 134 6.88 -4.49 14.88
C PRO A 134 5.48 -4.23 15.44
N SER A 135 4.76 -5.32 15.74
CA SER A 135 3.44 -5.19 16.36
C SER A 135 3.55 -4.52 17.74
N PRO A 136 2.72 -3.50 18.04
CA PRO A 136 2.69 -2.86 19.36
C PRO A 136 2.14 -3.79 20.45
N TYR A 137 1.56 -4.94 20.08
CA TYR A 137 1.01 -5.92 21.00
C TYR A 137 2.03 -6.98 21.46
N LEU A 138 3.28 -6.85 21.05
CA LEU A 138 4.36 -7.69 21.60
C LEU A 138 4.64 -7.29 23.05
N GLN A 139 4.83 -8.29 23.90
CA GLN A 139 5.24 -8.14 25.30
C GLN A 139 6.75 -8.40 25.39
N ASN A 140 7.53 -7.36 25.64
CA ASN A 140 9.01 -7.45 25.64
C ASN A 140 9.56 -8.15 24.38
N GLY A 141 9.05 -7.78 23.20
CA GLY A 141 9.44 -8.35 21.91
C GLY A 141 8.94 -9.78 21.64
N LYS A 142 8.08 -10.35 22.49
CA LYS A 142 7.57 -11.72 22.39
C LYS A 142 6.04 -11.74 22.27
N LEU A 143 5.51 -12.82 21.71
CA LEU A 143 4.07 -13.04 21.66
C LEU A 143 3.48 -13.21 23.07
N SER A 144 2.36 -12.55 23.35
CA SER A 144 1.58 -12.77 24.55
C SER A 144 1.05 -14.22 24.63
N ALA A 145 0.58 -14.65 25.79
CA ALA A 145 -0.03 -15.99 25.96
C ALA A 145 -1.24 -16.17 25.03
N LYS A 146 -2.06 -15.11 24.84
CA LYS A 146 -3.20 -15.11 23.91
C LYS A 146 -2.72 -15.27 22.47
N ALA A 147 -1.71 -14.52 22.05
CA ALA A 147 -1.15 -14.60 20.70
C ALA A 147 -0.49 -15.96 20.40
N LYS A 148 0.14 -16.60 21.39
CA LYS A 148 0.67 -17.97 21.25
C LYS A 148 -0.43 -19.01 21.01
N ARG A 149 -1.59 -18.87 21.67
CA ARG A 149 -2.76 -19.73 21.38
C ARG A 149 -3.29 -19.47 19.96
N GLY A 150 -3.41 -18.19 19.57
CA GLY A 150 -3.81 -17.82 18.22
C GLY A 150 -2.86 -18.34 17.15
N LYS A 151 -1.55 -18.36 17.42
CA LYS A 151 -0.56 -18.92 16.50
C LYS A 151 -0.83 -20.40 16.20
N LYS A 152 -1.17 -21.21 17.19
CA LYS A 152 -1.52 -22.63 16.96
C LYS A 152 -2.74 -22.77 16.04
N ILE A 153 -3.80 -21.97 16.30
CA ILE A 153 -5.01 -21.97 15.46
C ILE A 153 -4.66 -21.56 14.03
N PHE A 154 -3.81 -20.55 13.87
CA PHE A 154 -3.33 -20.09 12.56
C PHE A 154 -2.56 -21.20 11.82
N GLU A 155 -1.65 -21.88 12.50
CA GLU A 155 -0.86 -22.98 11.95
C GLU A 155 -1.74 -24.14 11.47
N GLU A 156 -2.82 -24.44 12.19
CA GLU A 156 -3.76 -25.52 11.86
C GLU A 156 -4.73 -25.18 10.72
N ASN A 157 -5.12 -23.89 10.57
CA ASN A 157 -6.22 -23.53 9.70
C ASN A 157 -5.85 -22.59 8.54
N CYS A 158 -4.76 -21.82 8.67
CA CYS A 158 -4.44 -20.74 7.73
C CYS A 158 -3.08 -20.93 7.03
N ALA A 159 -2.13 -21.60 7.69
CA ALA A 159 -0.76 -21.70 7.21
C ALA A 159 -0.59 -22.56 5.95
N SER A 160 -1.62 -23.29 5.51
CA SER A 160 -1.59 -24.01 4.22
C SER A 160 -1.41 -23.07 3.03
N CYS A 161 -1.97 -21.85 3.10
CA CYS A 161 -1.84 -20.81 2.08
C CYS A 161 -0.98 -19.64 2.61
N HIS A 162 -1.19 -19.25 3.87
CA HIS A 162 -0.45 -18.15 4.49
C HIS A 162 0.82 -18.65 5.19
N SER A 163 1.80 -19.09 4.39
CA SER A 163 3.05 -19.69 4.87
C SER A 163 4.28 -18.82 4.55
N GLY A 164 5.44 -19.25 5.01
CA GLY A 164 6.72 -18.62 4.72
C GLY A 164 6.94 -17.28 5.42
N GLN A 165 7.96 -16.58 5.01
CA GLN A 165 8.45 -15.35 5.63
C GLN A 165 7.43 -14.20 5.61
N TYR A 166 6.59 -14.15 4.58
CA TYR A 166 5.63 -13.07 4.34
C TYR A 166 4.19 -13.50 4.59
N TYR A 167 3.99 -14.71 5.11
CA TYR A 167 2.65 -15.30 5.32
C TYR A 167 1.82 -15.32 4.03
N THR A 168 2.43 -15.73 2.93
CA THR A 168 1.82 -16.03 1.65
C THR A 168 2.65 -17.10 0.94
N ASP A 169 1.99 -18.01 0.26
CA ASP A 169 2.64 -18.98 -0.65
C ASP A 169 2.80 -18.43 -2.08
N GLN A 170 2.38 -17.18 -2.31
CA GLN A 170 2.45 -16.47 -3.59
C GLN A 170 1.73 -17.18 -4.73
N LYS A 171 0.69 -17.95 -4.40
CA LYS A 171 -0.14 -18.66 -5.38
C LYS A 171 -1.52 -18.03 -5.46
N GLN A 172 -2.26 -18.48 -6.46
CA GLN A 172 -3.63 -18.07 -6.70
C GLN A 172 -4.54 -19.29 -6.56
N TYR A 173 -5.68 -19.11 -5.91
CA TYR A 173 -6.67 -20.17 -5.68
C TYR A 173 -8.04 -19.74 -6.16
N LYS A 174 -8.75 -20.65 -6.82
CA LYS A 174 -10.19 -20.48 -7.06
C LYS A 174 -10.92 -20.65 -5.73
N VAL A 175 -11.79 -19.71 -5.44
CA VAL A 175 -12.56 -19.69 -4.21
C VAL A 175 -14.05 -19.47 -4.55
N ASP A 176 -14.93 -20.10 -3.80
CA ASP A 176 -16.37 -20.11 -4.11
C ASP A 176 -17.10 -18.85 -3.64
N TRP A 177 -16.45 -18.02 -2.82
CA TRP A 177 -17.05 -16.81 -2.27
C TRP A 177 -16.89 -15.55 -3.16
N THR A 178 -16.19 -15.65 -4.29
CA THR A 178 -16.09 -14.52 -5.24
C THR A 178 -17.42 -14.28 -5.95
N THR A 179 -17.77 -13.00 -6.13
CA THR A 179 -19.00 -12.56 -6.76
C THR A 179 -18.73 -11.49 -7.83
N GLY A 180 -19.76 -11.13 -8.59
CA GLY A 180 -19.64 -10.10 -9.62
C GLY A 180 -18.58 -10.45 -10.68
N PRO A 181 -17.80 -9.47 -11.15
CA PRO A 181 -16.78 -9.67 -12.18
C PRO A 181 -15.66 -10.63 -11.78
N ASP A 182 -15.44 -10.87 -10.49
CA ASP A 182 -14.41 -11.79 -10.00
C ASP A 182 -14.88 -13.24 -9.89
N LYS A 183 -16.15 -13.51 -10.16
CA LYS A 183 -16.72 -14.88 -10.04
C LYS A 183 -15.93 -15.89 -10.86
N GLY A 184 -15.38 -16.88 -10.18
CA GLY A 184 -14.60 -17.96 -10.79
C GLY A 184 -13.17 -17.57 -11.17
N LEU A 185 -12.74 -16.33 -10.94
CA LEU A 185 -11.34 -15.96 -11.09
C LEU A 185 -10.53 -16.47 -9.90
N PRO A 186 -9.26 -16.84 -10.11
CA PRO A 186 -8.39 -17.17 -9.01
C PRO A 186 -8.04 -15.92 -8.23
N MET A 187 -7.96 -16.04 -6.89
CA MET A 187 -7.57 -14.98 -5.99
C MET A 187 -6.14 -15.19 -5.50
N ASP A 188 -5.36 -14.12 -5.50
CA ASP A 188 -4.03 -14.10 -4.92
C ASP A 188 -4.08 -14.26 -3.40
N VAL A 189 -3.13 -15.01 -2.84
CA VAL A 189 -2.95 -15.13 -1.39
C VAL A 189 -2.16 -13.94 -0.87
N PRO A 190 -2.82 -12.96 -0.21
CA PRO A 190 -2.15 -11.76 0.24
C PRO A 190 -1.17 -12.04 1.38
N ALA A 191 -0.07 -11.29 1.41
CA ALA A 191 0.83 -11.27 2.56
C ALA A 191 0.12 -10.72 3.80
N LEU A 192 0.37 -11.32 4.99
CA LEU A 192 -0.28 -10.94 6.24
C LEU A 192 0.62 -10.11 7.17
N ASN A 193 1.60 -9.42 6.60
CA ASN A 193 2.46 -8.51 7.37
C ASN A 193 1.65 -7.30 7.86
N GLU A 194 1.87 -6.91 9.11
CA GLU A 194 1.17 -5.79 9.77
C GLU A 194 -0.37 -5.91 9.84
N CYS A 195 -0.94 -7.11 9.74
CA CYS A 195 -2.40 -7.32 9.85
C CYS A 195 -3.02 -6.75 11.14
N TRP A 196 -2.22 -6.51 12.17
CA TRP A 196 -2.67 -5.83 13.38
C TRP A 196 -3.22 -4.42 13.12
N ARG A 197 -2.82 -3.74 12.05
CA ARG A 197 -3.37 -2.43 11.63
C ARG A 197 -4.80 -2.57 11.09
N ILE A 198 -5.08 -3.64 10.35
CA ILE A 198 -6.39 -3.89 9.74
C ILE A 198 -7.44 -4.19 10.80
N CYS A 199 -7.09 -5.03 11.78
CA CYS A 199 -8.01 -5.41 12.85
C CYS A 199 -8.49 -4.21 13.69
N MET A 200 -7.71 -3.15 13.79
CA MET A 200 -8.10 -1.91 14.46
C MET A 200 -9.16 -1.12 13.67
N THR A 201 -9.09 -1.15 12.35
CA THR A 201 -10.01 -0.41 11.47
C THR A 201 -11.39 -1.09 11.40
N VAL A 202 -11.44 -2.42 11.41
CA VAL A 202 -12.70 -3.18 11.36
C VAL A 202 -13.52 -3.10 12.66
N VAL A 203 -12.87 -2.91 13.80
CA VAL A 203 -13.57 -2.78 15.11
C VAL A 203 -14.20 -1.40 15.31
N ALA A 204 -13.75 -0.38 14.58
CA ALA A 204 -14.28 0.98 14.68
C ALA A 204 -15.58 1.20 13.84
N ILE A 205 -16.03 0.20 13.08
CA ILE A 205 -17.21 0.30 12.20
C ILE A 205 -18.40 -0.55 12.73
N ARG A 206 -18.40 -0.91 14.00
CA ARG A 206 -19.56 -1.55 14.64
C ARG A 206 -20.26 -0.60 15.58
#